data_eb6b74448278590a91c3627987ad76dc
#
_entry.id   eb6b74448278590a91c3627987ad76dc
#
_cell.length_a   1.000
_cell.length_b   1.000
_cell.length_c   1.000
_cell.angle_alpha   90.00
_cell.angle_beta   90.00
_cell.angle_gamma   90.00
#
_symmetry.space_group_name_H-M   'P 1'
#
loop_
_entity.id
_entity.type
_entity.pdbx_description
1 polymer ?
#
loop_
_entity_poly.entity_id
_entity_poly.type
_entity_poly.pdbx_seq_one_letter_code
_entity_poly.pdbx_strand_id
1 'polypeptide(L)'
;MWREVAAAIGIVLFVAVPVSAKSLEDSLAKLTPEFRSHQACILRGLPVVRKQPALRRADRMKTSIFRPAVLDGTRLTASGGAVRSAGRWYALSFTCDLTSDWMKATSFTFRLGGEIPKADWERLGLWQ
;
A
#
# COMPACT_ATOMS: atom_id res chain seq x y z
N MET A 1 -9.38 -19.97 -62.79
CA MET A 1 -10.29 -19.73 -61.67
C MET A 1 -9.47 -19.43 -60.43
N TRP A 2 -9.49 -18.19 -60.07
CA TRP A 2 -8.79 -17.74 -58.87
C TRP A 2 -9.75 -17.81 -57.70
N ARG A 3 -9.44 -18.67 -56.73
CA ARG A 3 -10.14 -18.62 -55.46
C ARG A 3 -9.39 -17.63 -54.54
N GLU A 4 -9.99 -16.52 -54.32
CA GLU A 4 -9.51 -15.62 -53.29
C GLU A 4 -9.84 -16.26 -51.94
N VAL A 5 -8.81 -16.68 -51.23
CA VAL A 5 -8.92 -17.04 -49.84
C VAL A 5 -8.85 -15.74 -49.07
N ALA A 6 -10.00 -15.23 -48.68
CA ALA A 6 -10.05 -14.13 -47.73
C ALA A 6 -9.56 -14.65 -46.39
N ALA A 7 -8.31 -14.33 -46.05
CA ALA A 7 -7.81 -14.54 -44.71
C ALA A 7 -8.52 -13.53 -43.80
N ALA A 8 -9.47 -14.03 -43.01
CA ALA A 8 -10.05 -13.24 -41.95
C ALA A 8 -8.97 -13.01 -40.87
N ILE A 9 -8.38 -11.82 -40.87
CA ILE A 9 -7.50 -11.39 -39.79
C ILE A 9 -8.39 -11.12 -38.59
N GLY A 10 -8.44 -12.07 -37.67
CA GLY A 10 -9.12 -11.87 -36.40
C GLY A 10 -8.31 -10.85 -35.57
N ILE A 11 -8.85 -9.65 -35.42
CA ILE A 11 -8.30 -8.67 -34.51
C ILE A 11 -8.65 -9.13 -33.09
N VAL A 12 -7.68 -9.65 -32.37
CA VAL A 12 -7.86 -9.93 -30.94
C VAL A 12 -7.71 -8.60 -30.21
N LEU A 13 -8.84 -8.04 -29.85
CA LEU A 13 -8.89 -6.87 -28.97
C LEU A 13 -8.58 -7.32 -27.55
N PHE A 14 -7.37 -7.05 -27.09
CA PHE A 14 -7.06 -7.15 -25.68
C PHE A 14 -7.71 -5.97 -24.96
N VAL A 15 -8.86 -6.23 -24.34
CA VAL A 15 -9.46 -5.26 -23.42
C VAL A 15 -8.66 -5.38 -22.12
N ALA A 16 -7.76 -4.43 -21.88
CA ALA A 16 -7.17 -4.30 -20.55
C ALA A 16 -8.28 -3.92 -19.58
N VAL A 17 -8.69 -4.85 -18.72
CA VAL A 17 -9.63 -4.57 -17.64
C VAL A 17 -8.85 -3.76 -16.59
N PRO A 18 -9.18 -2.48 -16.36
CA PRO A 18 -8.54 -1.74 -15.28
C PRO A 18 -8.86 -2.44 -13.96
N VAL A 19 -7.85 -2.53 -13.06
CA VAL A 19 -8.08 -2.99 -11.69
C VAL A 19 -9.11 -2.04 -11.09
N SER A 20 -10.38 -2.48 -11.02
CA SER A 20 -11.47 -1.64 -10.54
C SER A 20 -11.37 -1.46 -9.02
N ALA A 21 -11.85 -0.32 -8.52
CA ALA A 21 -12.01 -0.09 -7.10
C ALA A 21 -12.79 -1.22 -6.41
N LYS A 22 -13.77 -1.82 -7.12
CA LYS A 22 -14.54 -2.96 -6.65
C LYS A 22 -13.67 -4.20 -6.42
N SER A 23 -12.71 -4.50 -7.30
CA SER A 23 -11.77 -5.62 -7.13
C SER A 23 -10.87 -5.43 -5.90
N LEU A 24 -10.44 -4.20 -5.63
CA LEU A 24 -9.68 -3.85 -4.45
C LEU A 24 -10.52 -3.98 -3.19
N GLU A 25 -11.77 -3.49 -3.21
CA GLU A 25 -12.72 -3.64 -2.11
C GLU A 25 -13.00 -5.11 -1.80
N ASP A 26 -13.21 -5.94 -2.81
CA ASP A 26 -13.42 -7.38 -2.64
C ASP A 26 -12.22 -8.04 -1.98
N SER A 27 -11.01 -7.66 -2.36
CA SER A 27 -9.78 -8.17 -1.75
C SER A 27 -9.65 -7.76 -0.29
N LEU A 28 -9.95 -6.50 0.03
CA LEU A 28 -9.92 -6.00 1.41
C LEU A 28 -10.99 -6.68 2.28
N ALA A 29 -12.17 -6.91 1.74
CA ALA A 29 -13.28 -7.55 2.47
C ALA A 29 -12.94 -8.99 2.91
N LYS A 30 -12.04 -9.67 2.21
CA LYS A 30 -11.59 -11.04 2.56
C LYS A 30 -10.58 -11.07 3.69
N LEU A 31 -9.96 -9.96 4.03
CA LEU A 31 -9.02 -9.86 5.13
C LEU A 31 -9.74 -9.84 6.48
N THR A 32 -9.06 -10.32 7.52
CA THR A 32 -9.55 -10.09 8.89
C THR A 32 -9.64 -8.57 9.15
N PRO A 33 -10.53 -8.12 10.05
CA PRO A 33 -10.69 -6.68 10.32
C PRO A 33 -9.39 -5.96 10.65
N GLU A 34 -8.53 -6.58 11.44
CA GLU A 34 -7.24 -5.99 11.81
C GLU A 34 -6.33 -5.83 10.59
N PHE A 35 -6.11 -6.88 9.80
CA PHE A 35 -5.32 -6.78 8.57
C PHE A 35 -5.92 -5.81 7.57
N ARG A 36 -7.23 -5.77 7.46
CA ARG A 36 -7.94 -4.81 6.62
C ARG A 36 -7.61 -3.38 7.00
N SER A 37 -7.64 -3.06 8.29
CA SER A 37 -7.33 -1.72 8.80
C SER A 37 -5.90 -1.30 8.43
N HIS A 38 -4.92 -2.20 8.59
CA HIS A 38 -3.54 -1.93 8.21
C HIS A 38 -3.40 -1.66 6.71
N GLN A 39 -4.01 -2.50 5.88
CA GLN A 39 -3.94 -2.35 4.42
C GLN A 39 -4.64 -1.08 3.93
N ALA A 40 -5.80 -0.76 4.48
CA ALA A 40 -6.52 0.47 4.14
C ALA A 40 -5.70 1.72 4.48
N CYS A 41 -5.03 1.72 5.63
CA CYS A 41 -4.14 2.80 6.04
C CYS A 41 -2.90 2.92 5.15
N ILE A 42 -2.31 1.80 4.72
CA ILE A 42 -1.16 1.79 3.79
C ILE A 42 -1.57 2.37 2.43
N LEU A 43 -2.72 1.94 1.91
CA LEU A 43 -3.24 2.43 0.62
C LEU A 43 -3.45 3.94 0.62
N ARG A 44 -3.96 4.48 1.71
CA ARG A 44 -4.12 5.93 1.88
C ARG A 44 -2.80 6.63 2.14
N GLY A 45 -1.96 6.02 2.96
CA GLY A 45 -0.73 6.61 3.46
C GLY A 45 0.34 6.79 2.39
N LEU A 46 0.51 5.84 1.48
CA LEU A 46 1.54 5.94 0.44
C LEU A 46 1.43 7.22 -0.40
N PRO A 47 0.27 7.57 -0.98
CA PRO A 47 0.14 8.84 -1.69
C PRO A 47 0.40 10.06 -0.82
N VAL A 48 0.01 10.01 0.45
CA VAL A 48 0.19 11.13 1.39
C VAL A 48 1.68 11.32 1.72
N VAL A 49 2.40 10.26 2.05
CA VAL A 49 3.84 10.36 2.40
C VAL A 49 4.69 10.79 1.21
N ARG A 50 4.29 10.48 -0.03
CA ARG A 50 5.00 10.89 -1.25
C ARG A 50 5.07 12.39 -1.45
N LYS A 51 4.31 13.17 -0.73
CA LYS A 51 4.41 14.63 -0.72
C LYS A 51 5.67 15.13 -0.02
N GLN A 52 6.27 14.32 0.84
CA GLN A 52 7.57 14.61 1.45
C GLN A 52 8.70 14.38 0.43
N PRO A 53 9.67 15.29 0.30
CA PRO A 53 10.75 15.15 -0.69
C PRO A 53 11.53 13.83 -0.58
N ALA A 54 11.85 13.39 0.62
CA ALA A 54 12.58 12.14 0.86
C ALA A 54 11.76 10.90 0.51
N LEU A 55 10.43 11.02 0.42
CA LEU A 55 9.50 9.90 0.23
C LEU A 55 8.76 9.94 -1.11
N ARG A 56 9.24 10.70 -2.08
CA ARG A 56 8.59 10.82 -3.41
C ARG A 56 8.43 9.47 -4.11
N ARG A 57 9.34 8.54 -3.86
CA ARG A 57 9.33 7.20 -4.44
C ARG A 57 8.92 6.13 -3.44
N ALA A 58 8.16 6.50 -2.42
CA ALA A 58 7.67 5.55 -1.45
C ALA A 58 6.85 4.46 -2.14
N ASP A 59 7.24 3.20 -1.95
CA ASP A 59 6.63 2.05 -2.58
C ASP A 59 6.23 0.95 -1.59
N ARG A 60 6.67 1.04 -0.36
CA ARG A 60 6.36 0.09 0.70
C ARG A 60 6.18 0.81 2.02
N MET A 61 5.20 0.34 2.77
CA MET A 61 4.98 0.80 4.14
C MET A 61 4.67 -0.41 5.01
N LYS A 62 5.30 -0.44 6.18
CA LYS A 62 5.05 -1.44 7.21
C LYS A 62 4.61 -0.75 8.49
N THR A 63 3.59 -1.28 9.11
CA THR A 63 2.93 -0.63 10.25
C THR A 63 3.55 -0.99 11.59
N SER A 64 4.23 -2.15 11.68
CA SER A 64 4.63 -2.74 12.96
C SER A 64 6.05 -3.30 12.87
N ILE A 65 7.05 -2.42 12.79
CA ILE A 65 8.47 -2.82 12.71
C ILE A 65 9.13 -2.76 14.08
N PHE A 66 9.11 -1.61 14.74
CA PHE A 66 9.74 -1.41 16.05
C PHE A 66 8.80 -1.78 17.20
N ARG A 67 7.51 -1.63 16.97
CA ARG A 67 6.46 -2.01 17.91
C ARG A 67 5.15 -2.22 17.16
N PRO A 68 4.22 -3.02 17.72
CA PRO A 68 2.93 -3.28 17.07
C PRO A 68 2.12 -1.98 16.92
N ALA A 69 1.48 -1.82 15.76
CA ALA A 69 0.45 -0.81 15.58
C ALA A 69 -0.80 -1.20 16.38
N VAL A 70 -1.51 -0.21 16.90
CA VAL A 70 -2.68 -0.41 17.75
C VAL A 70 -3.92 0.06 17.02
N LEU A 71 -4.88 -0.86 16.84
CA LEU A 71 -6.21 -0.55 16.35
C LEU A 71 -7.15 -0.33 17.55
N ASP A 72 -7.67 0.89 17.68
CA ASP A 72 -8.66 1.25 18.67
C ASP A 72 -9.90 1.79 17.97
N GLY A 73 -10.97 0.99 17.93
CA GLY A 73 -12.16 1.32 17.16
C GLY A 73 -11.85 1.52 15.69
N THR A 74 -11.98 2.74 15.20
CA THR A 74 -11.70 3.11 13.82
C THR A 74 -10.38 3.89 13.63
N ARG A 75 -9.52 3.88 14.64
CA ARG A 75 -8.22 4.55 14.59
C ARG A 75 -7.08 3.57 14.70
N LEU A 76 -6.21 3.56 13.70
CA LEU A 76 -4.96 2.80 13.72
C LEU A 76 -3.81 3.77 14.03
N THR A 77 -3.08 3.49 15.10
CA THR A 77 -1.90 4.25 15.50
C THR A 77 -0.66 3.39 15.37
N ALA A 78 0.27 3.82 14.53
CA ALA A 78 1.55 3.15 14.34
C ALA A 78 2.66 4.07 14.84
N SER A 79 3.24 3.72 15.99
CA SER A 79 4.39 4.45 16.55
C SER A 79 5.74 3.87 16.14
N GLY A 80 5.74 2.69 15.53
CA GLY A 80 6.96 1.96 15.16
C GLY A 80 6.91 1.37 13.76
N GLY A 81 6.35 2.10 12.80
CA GLY A 81 6.32 1.69 11.40
C GLY A 81 7.57 2.06 10.63
N ALA A 82 7.58 1.70 9.35
CA ALA A 82 8.65 2.04 8.43
C ALA A 82 8.10 2.26 7.02
N VAL A 83 8.79 3.08 6.24
CA VAL A 83 8.46 3.36 4.85
C VAL A 83 9.72 3.25 4.00
N ARG A 84 9.59 2.60 2.82
CA ARG A 84 10.68 2.49 1.86
C ARG A 84 10.48 3.48 0.72
N SER A 85 11.53 4.21 0.40
CA SER A 85 11.58 5.11 -0.75
C SER A 85 12.97 5.05 -1.40
N ALA A 86 13.02 4.83 -2.70
CA ALA A 86 14.26 4.72 -3.47
C ALA A 86 15.25 3.72 -2.86
N GLY A 87 14.76 2.56 -2.40
CA GLY A 87 15.60 1.50 -1.83
C GLY A 87 16.12 1.78 -0.42
N ARG A 88 15.63 2.81 0.25
CA ARG A 88 16.00 3.16 1.64
C ARG A 88 14.79 3.07 2.54
N TRP A 89 15.00 2.58 3.74
CA TRP A 89 13.97 2.51 4.77
C TRP A 89 14.11 3.63 5.79
N TYR A 90 12.98 4.22 6.14
CA TYR A 90 12.88 5.27 7.15
C TYR A 90 11.90 4.87 8.23
N ALA A 91 12.18 5.20 9.46
CA ALA A 91 11.21 5.06 10.53
C ALA A 91 10.02 6.00 10.24
N LEU A 92 8.82 5.53 10.55
CA LEU A 92 7.59 6.27 10.29
C LEU A 92 6.63 6.03 11.45
N SER A 93 6.02 7.09 11.93
CA SER A 93 4.87 7.00 12.82
C SER A 93 3.67 7.67 12.16
N PHE A 94 2.48 7.13 12.38
CA PHE A 94 1.27 7.71 11.83
C PHE A 94 0.04 7.43 12.68
N THR A 95 -0.98 8.26 12.47
CA THR A 95 -2.33 8.06 12.94
C THR A 95 -3.25 8.03 11.73
N CYS A 96 -4.07 7.01 11.62
CA CYS A 96 -4.96 6.78 10.49
C CYS A 96 -6.38 6.55 11.01
N ASP A 97 -7.32 7.37 10.55
CA ASP A 97 -8.74 7.17 10.84
C ASP A 97 -9.38 6.38 9.70
N LEU A 98 -10.29 5.50 10.06
CA LEU A 98 -10.93 4.53 9.16
C LEU A 98 -12.45 4.68 9.22
N THR A 99 -13.10 4.20 8.16
CA THR A 99 -14.55 3.96 8.18
C THR A 99 -14.89 2.83 9.16
N SER A 100 -16.15 2.74 9.56
CA SER A 100 -16.60 1.75 10.56
C SER A 100 -16.39 0.30 10.15
N ASP A 101 -16.31 0.01 8.87
CA ASP A 101 -16.05 -1.31 8.31
C ASP A 101 -14.55 -1.58 8.02
N TRP A 102 -13.68 -0.61 8.35
CA TRP A 102 -12.23 -0.64 8.08
C TRP A 102 -11.86 -0.80 6.60
N MET A 103 -12.78 -0.49 5.68
CA MET A 103 -12.53 -0.61 4.25
C MET A 103 -11.75 0.57 3.67
N LYS A 104 -11.90 1.75 4.27
CA LYS A 104 -11.25 2.97 3.80
C LYS A 104 -10.66 3.78 4.94
N ALA A 105 -9.49 4.34 4.70
CA ALA A 105 -8.93 5.39 5.56
C ALA A 105 -9.52 6.74 5.15
N THR A 106 -10.00 7.49 6.13
CA THR A 106 -10.58 8.83 5.94
C THR A 106 -9.57 9.93 6.20
N SER A 107 -8.55 9.67 7.02
CA SER A 107 -7.45 10.60 7.26
C SER A 107 -6.16 9.84 7.55
N PHE A 108 -5.05 10.47 7.24
CA PHE A 108 -3.72 9.92 7.50
C PHE A 108 -2.76 11.07 7.82
N THR A 109 -2.23 11.09 9.03
CA THR A 109 -1.21 12.03 9.47
C THR A 109 0.03 11.28 9.91
N PHE A 110 1.21 11.78 9.60
CA PHE A 110 2.44 11.04 9.85
C PHE A 110 3.59 11.95 10.29
N ARG A 111 4.58 11.30 10.89
CA ARG A 111 5.90 11.89 11.15
C ARG A 111 6.96 10.99 10.56
N LEU A 112 7.84 11.58 9.75
CA LEU A 112 8.99 10.90 9.21
C LEU A 112 10.09 10.89 10.27
N GLY A 113 10.62 9.69 10.55
CA GLY A 113 11.78 9.49 11.41
C GLY A 113 13.07 9.40 10.61
N GLY A 114 14.13 8.95 11.28
CA GLY A 114 15.44 8.78 10.67
C GLY A 114 15.52 7.59 9.72
N GLU A 115 16.50 7.61 8.84
CA GLU A 115 16.83 6.46 8.00
C GLU A 115 17.25 5.27 8.88
N ILE A 116 16.73 4.10 8.54
CA ILE A 116 17.09 2.86 9.23
C ILE A 116 18.37 2.31 8.61
N PRO A 117 19.44 2.14 9.39
CA PRO A 117 20.69 1.60 8.87
C PRO A 117 20.50 0.24 8.22
N LYS A 118 21.13 0.02 7.08
CA LYS A 118 21.04 -1.24 6.34
C LYS A 118 21.46 -2.45 7.19
N ALA A 119 22.41 -2.26 8.10
CA ALA A 119 22.84 -3.29 9.03
C ALA A 119 21.72 -3.83 9.93
N ASP A 120 20.65 -3.04 10.15
CA ASP A 120 19.51 -3.43 10.99
C ASP A 120 18.37 -4.08 10.20
N TRP A 121 18.44 -4.07 8.87
CA TRP A 121 17.29 -4.51 8.05
C TRP A 121 16.94 -5.97 8.26
N GLU A 122 17.92 -6.86 8.26
CA GLU A 122 17.66 -8.29 8.42
C GLU A 122 16.95 -8.58 9.74
N ARG A 123 17.45 -8.01 10.82
CA ARG A 123 16.85 -8.15 12.16
C ARG A 123 15.43 -7.62 12.22
N LEU A 124 15.16 -6.55 11.48
CA LEU A 124 13.85 -5.89 11.45
C LEU A 124 12.90 -6.46 10.39
N GLY A 125 13.35 -7.45 9.60
CA GLY A 125 12.54 -8.00 8.51
C GLY A 125 12.36 -7.05 7.33
N LEU A 126 13.31 -6.14 7.12
CA LEU A 126 13.33 -5.21 6.00
C LEU A 126 14.24 -5.72 4.88
N TRP A 127 13.96 -5.34 3.65
CA TRP A 127 14.73 -5.75 2.48
C TRP A 127 14.72 -4.65 1.41
N GLN A 128 15.58 -4.80 0.41
CA GLN A 128 15.62 -3.93 -0.76
C GLN A 128 14.42 -4.15 -1.68
#